data_81911d2ecd24f4fff3a3eeb568cfffaf
#
_entry.id   81911d2ecd24f4fff3a3eeb568cfffaf
#
_cell.length_a   1.000
_cell.length_b   1.000
_cell.length_c   1.000
_cell.angle_alpha   90.00
_cell.angle_beta   90.00
_cell.angle_gamma   90.00
#
_symmetry.space_group_name_H-M   'P 1'
#
loop_
_entity.id
_entity.type
_entity.pdbx_description
1 polymer ?
#
loop_
_entity_poly.entity_id
_entity_poly.type
_entity_poly.pdbx_seq_one_letter_code
_entity_poly.pdbx_strand_id
1 'polypeptide(L)'
;ATNSVFNTLMTLPANAFPMFNKDGSLGGTSEYQTNPYGLLNRHGYRKDESRLLNVQVKGKYDLDMLLPGLSVDAYYGFENFNMQYLSINNTYAVFQENTDGTYTQFGKDEYKNSRSSAMMDGFYRYNTLGAGLNYNHTFGSVHDLAVRLFYNHSSETVPGDNPDYKYQGLAMRAQYGFNKRYYAEVTASYQGSSNYRSGKRTGFFPAVGLAWVASDEKWLQSAEAIDFLKFRVSYGVNGNDQTGGRRFPYRQEFTSS
;
A
#
# COMPACT_ATOMS: atom_id res chain seq x y z
N ALA A 1 8.65 24.50 5.18
CA ALA A 1 9.27 25.51 6.05
C ALA A 1 10.80 25.55 5.91
N THR A 2 11.50 24.42 6.06
CA THR A 2 12.98 24.38 6.04
C THR A 2 13.56 24.89 4.70
N ASN A 3 13.02 24.44 3.56
CA ASN A 3 13.49 24.86 2.23
C ASN A 3 13.26 26.36 1.97
N SER A 4 12.17 26.94 2.48
CA SER A 4 11.91 28.38 2.30
C SER A 4 12.86 29.25 3.12
N VAL A 5 13.24 28.80 4.32
CA VAL A 5 14.26 29.50 5.13
C VAL A 5 15.62 29.43 4.46
N PHE A 6 16.06 28.27 3.99
CA PHE A 6 17.30 28.13 3.25
C PHE A 6 17.32 28.98 1.98
N ASN A 7 16.27 28.96 1.19
CA ASN A 7 16.16 29.79 0.00
C ASN A 7 16.25 31.29 0.34
N THR A 8 15.56 31.74 1.40
CA THR A 8 15.66 33.13 1.85
C THR A 8 17.09 33.50 2.27
N LEU A 9 17.74 32.63 3.06
CA LEU A 9 19.13 32.87 3.48
C LEU A 9 20.15 32.92 2.32
N MET A 10 19.92 32.12 1.28
CA MET A 10 20.80 32.08 0.10
C MET A 10 20.57 33.24 -0.86
N THR A 11 19.40 33.85 -0.84
CA THR A 11 19.05 34.96 -1.77
C THR A 11 19.08 36.32 -1.12
N LEU A 12 19.06 36.38 0.22
CA LEU A 12 19.09 37.65 0.96
C LEU A 12 20.53 38.19 1.07
N PRO A 13 20.84 39.41 0.59
CA PRO A 13 22.14 40.02 0.81
C PRO A 13 22.43 40.21 2.31
N ALA A 14 23.65 39.91 2.74
CA ALA A 14 24.03 39.94 4.15
C ALA A 14 23.89 41.33 4.81
N ASN A 15 23.85 42.39 4.03
CA ASN A 15 23.71 43.79 4.45
C ASN A 15 22.34 44.38 4.13
N ALA A 16 21.31 43.56 3.77
CA ALA A 16 20.02 44.10 3.36
C ALA A 16 19.28 44.80 4.52
N PHE A 17 19.31 44.21 5.73
CA PHE A 17 18.73 44.77 6.93
C PHE A 17 19.24 44.02 8.18
N PRO A 18 19.19 44.64 9.39
CA PRO A 18 19.48 43.92 10.63
C PRO A 18 18.36 42.91 10.97
N MET A 19 18.72 41.76 11.53
CA MET A 19 17.72 40.75 11.94
C MET A 19 16.63 41.35 12.84
N PHE A 20 17.08 42.19 13.80
CA PHE A 20 16.22 42.97 14.69
C PHE A 20 16.67 44.44 14.64
N ASN A 21 15.73 45.35 14.59
CA ASN A 21 15.96 46.77 14.77
C ASN A 21 16.28 47.11 16.23
N LYS A 22 16.70 48.34 16.51
CA LYS A 22 17.05 48.79 17.87
C LYS A 22 15.88 48.76 18.86
N ASP A 23 14.65 48.88 18.35
CA ASP A 23 13.41 48.78 19.12
C ASP A 23 12.94 47.31 19.32
N GLY A 24 13.70 46.32 18.80
CA GLY A 24 13.34 44.91 18.90
C GLY A 24 12.38 44.42 17.82
N SER A 25 11.93 45.28 16.91
CA SER A 25 11.11 44.88 15.76
C SER A 25 11.91 44.08 14.74
N LEU A 26 11.22 43.27 13.90
CA LEU A 26 11.90 42.54 12.84
C LEU A 26 12.36 43.47 11.73
N GLY A 27 13.64 43.40 11.36
CA GLY A 27 14.18 44.16 10.26
C GLY A 27 13.65 43.71 8.90
N GLY A 28 13.49 44.67 7.99
CA GLY A 28 13.10 44.43 6.60
C GLY A 28 13.15 45.76 5.83
N THR A 29 13.00 45.68 4.49
CA THR A 29 12.95 46.82 3.61
C THR A 29 11.78 46.69 2.64
N SER A 30 11.50 47.73 1.86
CA SER A 30 10.48 47.66 0.80
C SER A 30 10.76 46.56 -0.22
N GLU A 31 12.05 46.26 -0.47
CA GLU A 31 12.48 45.22 -1.42
C GLU A 31 12.58 43.84 -0.77
N TYR A 32 13.05 43.78 0.49
CA TYR A 32 13.24 42.52 1.21
C TYR A 32 12.33 42.47 2.45
N GLN A 33 11.11 41.96 2.28
CA GLN A 33 10.11 41.87 3.32
C GLN A 33 10.09 40.51 4.06
N THR A 34 11.00 39.60 3.74
CA THR A 34 11.10 38.30 4.36
C THR A 34 12.25 38.23 5.33
N ASN A 35 11.94 38.39 6.63
CA ASN A 35 12.95 38.25 7.68
C ASN A 35 13.08 36.73 8.04
N PRO A 36 14.31 36.15 8.02
CA PRO A 36 14.53 34.71 8.30
C PRO A 36 14.07 34.30 9.69
N TYR A 37 14.23 35.15 10.70
CA TYR A 37 13.71 34.86 12.05
C TYR A 37 12.20 34.89 12.09
N GLY A 38 11.56 35.85 11.42
CA GLY A 38 10.13 35.93 11.30
C GLY A 38 9.54 34.72 10.58
N LEU A 39 10.22 34.28 9.52
CA LEU A 39 9.84 33.09 8.77
C LEU A 39 9.88 31.80 9.62
N LEU A 40 10.90 31.67 10.49
CA LEU A 40 11.01 30.53 11.39
C LEU A 40 10.04 30.54 12.56
N ASN A 41 9.86 31.73 13.18
CA ASN A 41 9.23 31.81 14.49
C ASN A 41 7.81 32.42 14.47
N ARG A 42 7.43 33.14 13.40
CA ARG A 42 6.13 33.85 13.32
C ARG A 42 5.24 33.38 12.18
N HIS A 43 5.80 32.73 11.15
CA HIS A 43 5.04 32.32 9.96
C HIS A 43 4.03 31.16 10.22
N GLY A 44 4.16 30.48 11.33
CA GLY A 44 3.31 29.34 11.69
C GLY A 44 3.99 28.00 11.43
N TYR A 45 3.20 26.93 11.36
CA TYR A 45 3.72 25.58 11.19
C TYR A 45 2.73 24.67 10.46
N ARG A 46 3.25 23.57 9.91
CA ARG A 46 2.45 22.47 9.42
C ARG A 46 2.74 21.24 10.26
N LYS A 47 1.66 20.59 10.72
CA LYS A 47 1.71 19.31 11.43
C LYS A 47 0.98 18.28 10.59
N ASP A 48 1.67 17.24 10.18
CA ASP A 48 1.12 16.09 9.47
C ASP A 48 0.94 14.93 10.46
N GLU A 49 -0.25 14.34 10.47
CA GLU A 49 -0.57 13.15 11.26
C GLU A 49 -1.06 12.05 10.34
N SER A 50 -0.40 10.90 10.38
CA SER A 50 -0.85 9.69 9.70
C SER A 50 -1.25 8.62 10.69
N ARG A 51 -2.33 7.91 10.39
CA ARG A 51 -2.84 6.81 11.21
C ARG A 51 -3.08 5.60 10.32
N LEU A 52 -2.46 4.48 10.67
CA LEU A 52 -2.67 3.19 10.05
C LEU A 52 -3.29 2.25 11.08
N LEU A 53 -4.48 1.76 10.78
CA LEU A 53 -5.12 0.68 11.52
C LEU A 53 -5.10 -0.57 10.64
N ASN A 54 -4.48 -1.64 11.12
CA ASN A 54 -4.47 -2.94 10.47
C ASN A 54 -4.94 -3.99 11.47
N VAL A 55 -6.01 -4.69 11.13
CA VAL A 55 -6.62 -5.75 11.95
C VAL A 55 -6.79 -6.99 11.09
N GLN A 56 -6.36 -8.14 11.59
CA GLN A 56 -6.59 -9.42 10.94
C GLN A 56 -7.10 -10.45 11.95
N VAL A 57 -8.20 -11.08 11.62
CA VAL A 57 -8.77 -12.18 12.40
C VAL A 57 -8.72 -13.43 11.53
N LYS A 58 -8.21 -14.52 12.08
CA LYS A 58 -8.15 -15.83 11.43
C LYS A 58 -8.72 -16.89 12.34
N GLY A 59 -9.46 -17.82 11.75
CA GLY A 59 -9.97 -19.02 12.45
C GLY A 59 -9.72 -20.25 11.60
N LYS A 60 -9.40 -21.35 12.26
CA LYS A 60 -9.32 -22.68 11.67
C LYS A 60 -10.07 -23.65 12.58
N TYR A 61 -10.81 -24.57 11.96
CA TYR A 61 -11.51 -25.61 12.66
C TYR A 61 -11.30 -26.95 11.96
N ASP A 62 -10.84 -27.94 12.72
CA ASP A 62 -10.61 -29.29 12.21
C ASP A 62 -11.91 -30.08 12.29
N LEU A 63 -12.27 -30.72 11.17
CA LEU A 63 -13.50 -31.49 10.95
C LEU A 63 -13.22 -32.99 10.91
N ASP A 64 -12.18 -33.46 11.62
CA ASP A 64 -11.78 -34.87 11.65
C ASP A 64 -12.92 -35.82 12.09
N MET A 65 -13.88 -35.29 12.84
CA MET A 65 -15.08 -36.03 13.23
C MET A 65 -16.00 -36.40 12.04
N LEU A 66 -15.94 -35.63 10.94
CA LEU A 66 -16.70 -35.89 9.71
C LEU A 66 -15.86 -36.70 8.73
N LEU A 67 -14.63 -36.30 8.54
CA LEU A 67 -13.65 -36.93 7.64
C LEU A 67 -12.24 -36.66 8.13
N PRO A 68 -11.45 -37.70 8.48
CA PRO A 68 -10.07 -37.53 8.93
C PRO A 68 -9.24 -36.75 7.92
N GLY A 69 -8.62 -35.65 8.39
CA GLY A 69 -7.81 -34.75 7.58
C GLY A 69 -8.58 -33.59 6.93
N LEU A 70 -9.88 -33.46 7.21
CA LEU A 70 -10.70 -32.33 6.74
C LEU A 70 -10.60 -31.17 7.71
N SER A 71 -10.45 -29.93 7.19
CA SER A 71 -10.50 -28.71 7.99
C SER A 71 -11.04 -27.55 7.19
N VAL A 72 -11.62 -26.57 7.90
CA VAL A 72 -12.03 -25.28 7.33
C VAL A 72 -11.19 -24.17 7.94
N ASP A 73 -10.86 -23.18 7.15
CA ASP A 73 -10.24 -21.94 7.62
C ASP A 73 -10.95 -20.72 7.04
N ALA A 74 -10.97 -19.64 7.80
CA ALA A 74 -11.45 -18.36 7.32
C ALA A 74 -10.61 -17.23 7.91
N TYR A 75 -10.52 -16.13 7.17
CA TYR A 75 -9.92 -14.91 7.69
C TYR A 75 -10.67 -13.68 7.21
N TYR A 76 -10.60 -12.65 8.02
CA TYR A 76 -11.01 -11.30 7.66
C TYR A 76 -9.87 -10.35 8.00
N GLY A 77 -9.52 -9.48 7.06
CA GLY A 77 -8.53 -8.42 7.21
C GLY A 77 -9.15 -7.06 6.92
N PHE A 78 -8.83 -6.09 7.74
CA PHE A 78 -9.23 -4.71 7.59
C PHE A 78 -8.00 -3.82 7.75
N GLU A 79 -7.75 -2.97 6.76
CA GLU A 79 -6.72 -1.95 6.81
C GLU A 79 -7.34 -0.59 6.48
N ASN A 80 -7.03 0.41 7.30
CA ASN A 80 -7.45 1.78 7.09
C ASN A 80 -6.27 2.70 7.32
N PHE A 81 -5.91 3.46 6.31
CA PHE A 81 -4.94 4.53 6.38
C PHE A 81 -5.67 5.87 6.26
N ASN A 82 -5.31 6.80 7.13
CA ASN A 82 -5.81 8.17 7.10
C ASN A 82 -4.66 9.12 7.38
N MET A 83 -4.54 10.15 6.56
CA MET A 83 -3.60 11.24 6.73
C MET A 83 -4.35 12.56 6.89
N GLN A 84 -4.00 13.31 7.93
CA GLN A 84 -4.53 14.64 8.21
C GLN A 84 -3.37 15.59 8.37
N TYR A 85 -3.54 16.82 7.93
CA TYR A 85 -2.60 17.88 8.26
C TYR A 85 -3.30 19.10 8.83
N LEU A 86 -2.62 19.74 9.78
CA LEU A 86 -2.94 21.05 10.30
C LEU A 86 -1.91 22.04 9.76
N SER A 87 -2.35 23.04 9.04
CA SER A 87 -1.50 24.13 8.59
C SER A 87 -1.94 25.43 9.25
N ILE A 88 -1.01 26.12 9.87
CA ILE A 88 -1.19 27.45 10.42
C ILE A 88 -0.24 28.34 9.63
N ASN A 89 -0.79 29.27 8.88
CA ASN A 89 -0.03 30.21 8.06
C ASN A 89 -0.32 31.63 8.57
N ASN A 90 0.63 32.16 9.31
CA ASN A 90 0.58 33.54 9.81
C ASN A 90 1.37 34.44 8.89
N THR A 91 1.01 35.72 8.84
CA THR A 91 1.87 36.77 8.30
C THR A 91 2.47 37.58 9.45
N TYR A 92 3.58 38.23 9.20
CA TYR A 92 4.26 39.08 10.17
C TYR A 92 4.71 40.38 9.53
N ALA A 93 4.73 41.44 10.31
CA ALA A 93 5.27 42.75 9.90
C ALA A 93 6.79 42.79 10.02
N VAL A 94 7.42 43.47 9.11
CA VAL A 94 8.83 43.87 9.18
C VAL A 94 8.96 45.41 9.11
N PHE A 95 10.04 45.95 9.63
CA PHE A 95 10.18 47.37 9.80
C PHE A 95 11.56 47.83 9.25
N GLN A 96 11.55 48.98 8.60
CA GLN A 96 12.76 49.66 8.12
C GLN A 96 12.99 50.93 8.96
N GLU A 97 14.19 51.03 9.56
CA GLU A 97 14.62 52.26 10.24
C GLU A 97 14.89 53.37 9.21
N ASN A 98 14.25 54.51 9.37
CA ASN A 98 14.43 55.66 8.54
C ASN A 98 15.59 56.54 9.08
N THR A 99 16.08 57.49 8.27
CA THR A 99 17.19 58.41 8.64
C THR A 99 16.83 59.35 9.79
N ASP A 100 15.53 59.57 10.03
CA ASP A 100 15.02 60.42 11.14
C ASP A 100 14.77 59.60 12.43
N GLY A 101 15.10 58.30 12.46
CA GLY A 101 14.92 57.40 13.58
C GLY A 101 13.49 56.84 13.72
N THR A 102 12.61 57.15 12.78
CA THR A 102 11.27 56.52 12.71
C THR A 102 11.34 55.16 11.98
N TYR A 103 10.25 54.38 12.08
CA TYR A 103 10.16 53.07 11.43
C TYR A 103 9.02 53.03 10.42
N THR A 104 9.31 52.54 9.22
CA THR A 104 8.29 52.25 8.21
C THR A 104 7.95 50.77 8.25
N GLN A 105 6.67 50.46 8.46
CA GLN A 105 6.15 49.08 8.52
C GLN A 105 5.85 48.57 7.11
N PHE A 106 6.25 47.33 6.84
CA PHE A 106 5.85 46.52 5.69
C PHE A 106 5.15 45.25 6.17
N GLY A 107 4.01 44.90 5.53
CA GLY A 107 3.21 43.80 5.92
C GLY A 107 2.40 44.07 7.22
N LYS A 108 1.76 43.04 7.74
CA LYS A 108 0.99 43.10 8.99
C LYS A 108 1.04 41.76 9.71
N ASP A 109 0.90 41.77 11.01
CA ASP A 109 0.72 40.58 11.82
C ASP A 109 -0.73 40.09 11.67
N GLU A 110 -0.90 38.92 11.05
CA GLU A 110 -2.19 38.24 10.97
C GLU A 110 -2.03 36.78 11.38
N TYR A 111 -2.84 36.34 12.32
CA TYR A 111 -2.91 34.95 12.77
C TYR A 111 -4.06 34.26 12.04
N LYS A 112 -3.71 33.38 11.08
CA LYS A 112 -4.69 32.62 10.31
C LYS A 112 -4.68 31.16 10.72
N ASN A 113 -5.68 30.73 11.48
CA ASN A 113 -5.92 29.33 11.75
C ASN A 113 -6.69 28.72 10.58
N SER A 114 -5.99 28.18 9.60
CA SER A 114 -6.59 27.35 8.58
C SER A 114 -6.39 25.86 8.93
N ARG A 115 -7.45 25.22 9.39
CA ARG A 115 -7.47 23.78 9.53
C ARG A 115 -7.87 23.20 8.17
N SER A 116 -6.93 22.66 7.44
CA SER A 116 -7.20 21.93 6.22
C SER A 116 -6.97 20.45 6.47
N SER A 117 -7.99 19.64 6.38
CA SER A 117 -7.89 18.20 6.33
C SER A 117 -7.93 17.79 4.85
N ALA A 118 -6.80 17.49 4.25
CA ALA A 118 -6.79 16.87 2.93
C ALA A 118 -7.02 15.38 3.08
N MET A 119 -8.24 14.94 2.84
CA MET A 119 -8.54 13.52 2.66
C MET A 119 -8.01 12.98 1.32
N MET A 120 -7.52 13.83 0.42
CA MET A 120 -7.37 13.47 -0.99
C MET A 120 -6.13 12.64 -1.33
N ASP A 121 -5.03 12.77 -0.58
CA ASP A 121 -3.78 12.08 -0.94
C ASP A 121 -3.35 10.96 0.00
N GLY A 122 -4.09 10.72 1.08
CA GLY A 122 -3.64 9.83 2.15
C GLY A 122 -4.72 8.98 2.78
N PHE A 123 -5.83 8.73 2.10
CA PHE A 123 -6.86 7.82 2.60
C PHE A 123 -6.92 6.57 1.72
N TYR A 124 -6.87 5.40 2.35
CA TYR A 124 -7.36 4.17 1.71
C TYR A 124 -7.97 3.23 2.77
N ARG A 125 -8.89 2.42 2.31
CA ARG A 125 -9.47 1.32 3.07
C ARG A 125 -9.34 0.05 2.26
N TYR A 126 -8.80 -0.98 2.88
CA TYR A 126 -8.67 -2.29 2.26
C TYR A 126 -9.33 -3.34 3.13
N ASN A 127 -10.24 -4.09 2.54
CA ASN A 127 -10.93 -5.21 3.19
C ASN A 127 -10.57 -6.49 2.46
N THR A 128 -10.28 -7.54 3.20
CA THR A 128 -10.06 -8.88 2.68
C THR A 128 -10.90 -9.89 3.43
N LEU A 129 -11.46 -10.82 2.70
CA LEU A 129 -12.17 -11.97 3.24
C LEU A 129 -11.69 -13.21 2.50
N GLY A 130 -11.38 -14.28 3.23
CA GLY A 130 -11.07 -15.56 2.64
C GLY A 130 -11.65 -16.70 3.45
N ALA A 131 -12.03 -17.78 2.74
CA ALA A 131 -12.49 -19.01 3.34
C ALA A 131 -11.95 -20.21 2.57
N GLY A 132 -11.49 -21.23 3.27
CA GLY A 132 -10.89 -22.41 2.69
C GLY A 132 -11.46 -23.70 3.28
N LEU A 133 -11.61 -24.71 2.41
CA LEU A 133 -11.83 -26.08 2.77
C LEU A 133 -10.58 -26.86 2.40
N ASN A 134 -10.00 -27.55 3.37
CA ASN A 134 -8.76 -28.29 3.19
C ASN A 134 -8.98 -29.75 3.54
N TYR A 135 -8.43 -30.63 2.73
CA TYR A 135 -8.38 -32.06 2.98
C TYR A 135 -6.95 -32.55 2.81
N ASN A 136 -6.38 -33.17 3.82
CA ASN A 136 -5.04 -33.74 3.80
C ASN A 136 -5.09 -35.15 4.38
N HIS A 137 -4.77 -36.15 3.59
CA HIS A 137 -4.82 -37.53 4.06
C HIS A 137 -3.77 -38.39 3.34
N THR A 138 -3.18 -39.31 4.12
CA THR A 138 -2.27 -40.33 3.60
C THR A 138 -2.96 -41.70 3.62
N PHE A 139 -3.15 -42.29 2.45
CA PHE A 139 -3.76 -43.60 2.29
C PHE A 139 -2.66 -44.67 2.16
N GLY A 140 -2.80 -45.76 2.89
CA GLY A 140 -1.87 -46.89 2.79
C GLY A 140 -0.41 -46.57 2.98
N SER A 141 -0.09 -45.48 3.68
CA SER A 141 1.27 -44.96 3.98
C SER A 141 2.11 -44.55 2.74
N VAL A 142 1.56 -44.62 1.55
CA VAL A 142 2.28 -44.35 0.29
C VAL A 142 1.58 -43.33 -0.63
N HIS A 143 0.30 -43.05 -0.40
CA HIS A 143 -0.50 -42.15 -1.22
C HIS A 143 -0.86 -40.90 -0.41
N ASP A 144 -0.22 -39.78 -0.67
CA ASP A 144 -0.48 -38.51 -0.02
C ASP A 144 -1.40 -37.68 -0.91
N LEU A 145 -2.56 -37.29 -0.39
CA LEU A 145 -3.53 -36.42 -1.07
C LEU A 145 -3.73 -35.14 -0.28
N ALA A 146 -3.50 -33.99 -0.89
CA ALA A 146 -3.81 -32.68 -0.35
C ALA A 146 -4.72 -31.93 -1.32
N VAL A 147 -5.91 -31.54 -0.89
CA VAL A 147 -6.86 -30.76 -1.68
C VAL A 147 -7.23 -29.50 -0.90
N ARG A 148 -7.20 -28.36 -1.57
CA ARG A 148 -7.71 -27.10 -1.03
C ARG A 148 -8.66 -26.46 -2.02
N LEU A 149 -9.84 -26.10 -1.54
CA LEU A 149 -10.77 -25.19 -2.19
C LEU A 149 -10.76 -23.88 -1.41
N PHE A 150 -10.53 -22.77 -2.08
CA PHE A 150 -10.34 -21.47 -1.43
C PHE A 150 -11.08 -20.37 -2.16
N TYR A 151 -11.91 -19.63 -1.43
CA TYR A 151 -12.56 -18.40 -1.87
C TYR A 151 -11.85 -17.19 -1.26
N ASN A 152 -11.63 -16.16 -2.06
CA ASN A 152 -11.15 -14.87 -1.58
C ASN A 152 -11.94 -13.72 -2.19
N HIS A 153 -12.07 -12.66 -1.41
CA HIS A 153 -12.64 -11.39 -1.81
C HIS A 153 -11.79 -10.26 -1.24
N SER A 154 -11.52 -9.23 -2.04
CA SER A 154 -10.91 -7.99 -1.56
C SER A 154 -11.62 -6.77 -2.14
N SER A 155 -11.62 -5.70 -1.37
CA SER A 155 -12.20 -4.42 -1.75
C SER A 155 -11.27 -3.31 -1.28
N GLU A 156 -10.89 -2.44 -2.19
CA GLU A 156 -10.05 -1.27 -1.92
C GLU A 156 -10.81 0.00 -2.28
N THR A 157 -10.97 0.88 -1.30
CA THR A 157 -11.55 2.22 -1.42
C THR A 157 -10.42 3.24 -1.39
N VAL A 158 -10.36 4.13 -2.37
CA VAL A 158 -9.44 5.25 -2.44
C VAL A 158 -10.22 6.56 -2.59
N PRO A 159 -9.63 7.72 -2.25
CA PRO A 159 -10.28 9.01 -2.46
C PRO A 159 -10.63 9.27 -3.92
N GLY A 160 -11.67 10.08 -4.14
CA GLY A 160 -12.15 10.49 -5.45
C GLY A 160 -13.46 9.80 -5.84
N ASP A 161 -13.91 10.06 -7.06
CA ASP A 161 -15.20 9.58 -7.57
C ASP A 161 -15.14 8.16 -8.16
N ASN A 162 -14.04 7.46 -7.97
CA ASN A 162 -13.89 6.11 -8.47
C ASN A 162 -14.62 5.11 -7.58
N PRO A 163 -15.33 4.13 -8.16
CA PRO A 163 -15.88 3.03 -7.38
C PRO A 163 -14.75 2.20 -6.75
N ASP A 164 -15.08 1.46 -5.69
CA ASP A 164 -14.18 0.53 -5.07
C ASP A 164 -13.60 -0.45 -6.09
N TYR A 165 -12.29 -0.66 -6.02
CA TYR A 165 -11.65 -1.74 -6.73
C TYR A 165 -11.95 -3.06 -5.99
N LYS A 166 -12.61 -3.99 -6.68
CA LYS A 166 -13.03 -5.28 -6.10
C LYS A 166 -12.44 -6.44 -6.88
N TYR A 167 -11.91 -7.38 -6.14
CA TYR A 167 -11.39 -8.61 -6.64
C TYR A 167 -12.01 -9.78 -5.89
N GLN A 168 -12.37 -10.86 -6.60
CA GLN A 168 -12.85 -12.08 -5.99
C GLN A 168 -12.41 -13.29 -6.79
N GLY A 169 -12.23 -14.41 -6.12
CA GLY A 169 -11.83 -15.62 -6.78
C GLY A 169 -12.18 -16.88 -6.02
N LEU A 170 -12.43 -17.94 -6.77
CA LEU A 170 -12.50 -19.30 -6.28
C LEU A 170 -11.32 -20.06 -6.88
N ALA A 171 -10.51 -20.70 -6.05
CA ALA A 171 -9.37 -21.47 -6.48
C ALA A 171 -9.43 -22.87 -5.87
N MET A 172 -9.03 -23.85 -6.66
CA MET A 172 -8.82 -25.23 -6.22
C MET A 172 -7.37 -25.62 -6.47
N ARG A 173 -6.77 -26.31 -5.53
CA ARG A 173 -5.47 -26.97 -5.66
C ARG A 173 -5.63 -28.40 -5.19
N ALA A 174 -5.24 -29.35 -6.04
CA ALA A 174 -5.13 -30.75 -5.70
C ALA A 174 -3.71 -31.23 -5.91
N GLN A 175 -3.13 -31.83 -4.91
CA GLN A 175 -1.76 -32.33 -4.89
C GLN A 175 -1.80 -33.81 -4.51
N TYR A 176 -1.16 -34.63 -5.32
CA TYR A 176 -1.03 -36.05 -5.08
C TYR A 176 0.44 -36.43 -5.04
N GLY A 177 0.83 -37.13 -3.99
CA GLY A 177 2.16 -37.72 -3.81
C GLY A 177 2.07 -39.23 -3.78
N PHE A 178 2.98 -39.89 -4.49
CA PHE A 178 3.14 -41.34 -4.46
C PHE A 178 4.52 -41.70 -3.93
N ASN A 179 4.53 -42.49 -2.88
CA ASN A 179 5.73 -43.04 -2.24
C ASN A 179 6.81 -41.99 -1.94
N LYS A 180 6.36 -40.73 -1.67
CA LYS A 180 7.21 -39.55 -1.44
C LYS A 180 8.20 -39.22 -2.59
N ARG A 181 8.08 -39.87 -3.76
CA ARG A 181 8.94 -39.70 -4.92
C ARG A 181 8.27 -39.00 -6.08
N TYR A 182 7.05 -39.36 -6.39
CA TYR A 182 6.31 -38.82 -7.54
C TYR A 182 5.23 -37.88 -7.05
N TYR A 183 5.13 -36.72 -7.65
CA TYR A 183 4.14 -35.72 -7.29
C TYR A 183 3.46 -35.20 -8.55
N ALA A 184 2.13 -35.08 -8.46
CA ALA A 184 1.31 -34.41 -9.44
C ALA A 184 0.50 -33.31 -8.76
N GLU A 185 0.38 -32.19 -9.40
CA GLU A 185 -0.40 -31.05 -8.90
C GLU A 185 -1.29 -30.50 -10.02
N VAL A 186 -2.53 -30.20 -9.66
CA VAL A 186 -3.48 -29.49 -10.53
C VAL A 186 -3.99 -28.30 -9.74
N THR A 187 -3.95 -27.14 -10.35
CA THR A 187 -4.61 -25.93 -9.83
C THR A 187 -5.57 -25.39 -10.87
N ALA A 188 -6.69 -24.90 -10.41
CA ALA A 188 -7.66 -24.20 -11.24
C ALA A 188 -8.20 -23.02 -10.45
N SER A 189 -8.20 -21.82 -11.04
CA SER A 189 -8.79 -20.66 -10.42
C SER A 189 -9.73 -19.94 -11.38
N TYR A 190 -10.86 -19.49 -10.83
CA TYR A 190 -11.83 -18.66 -11.49
C TYR A 190 -11.86 -17.33 -10.74
N GLN A 191 -11.35 -16.28 -11.39
CA GLN A 191 -11.08 -15.01 -10.73
C GLN A 191 -11.77 -13.88 -11.47
N GLY A 192 -12.23 -12.88 -10.72
CA GLY A 192 -12.92 -11.72 -11.24
C GLY A 192 -12.40 -10.42 -10.65
N SER A 193 -12.25 -9.41 -11.51
CA SER A 193 -11.82 -8.06 -11.15
C SER A 193 -12.81 -7.03 -11.65
N SER A 194 -13.12 -6.04 -10.79
CA SER A 194 -13.94 -4.89 -11.18
C SER A 194 -13.23 -3.96 -12.18
N ASN A 195 -11.92 -4.15 -12.39
CA ASN A 195 -11.13 -3.39 -13.36
C ASN A 195 -11.55 -3.63 -14.82
N TYR A 196 -12.34 -4.67 -15.06
CA TYR A 196 -12.89 -4.99 -16.35
C TYR A 196 -14.39 -4.67 -16.46
N ARG A 197 -14.85 -4.43 -17.68
CA ARG A 197 -16.27 -4.16 -17.99
C ARG A 197 -17.14 -5.34 -17.58
N SER A 198 -18.38 -5.04 -17.16
CA SER A 198 -19.41 -6.05 -16.91
C SER A 198 -19.51 -7.06 -18.07
N GLY A 199 -19.60 -8.34 -17.76
CA GLY A 199 -19.58 -9.45 -18.71
C GLY A 199 -18.18 -9.93 -19.14
N LYS A 200 -17.10 -9.21 -18.80
CA LYS A 200 -15.71 -9.61 -19.07
C LYS A 200 -14.82 -9.55 -17.82
N ARG A 201 -15.42 -9.60 -16.65
CA ARG A 201 -14.71 -9.45 -15.36
C ARG A 201 -13.99 -10.70 -14.89
N THR A 202 -14.36 -11.85 -15.41
CA THR A 202 -13.91 -13.15 -14.90
C THR A 202 -13.02 -13.86 -15.91
N GLY A 203 -12.01 -14.55 -15.40
CA GLY A 203 -11.11 -15.41 -16.16
C GLY A 203 -10.91 -16.76 -15.46
N PHE A 204 -10.61 -17.79 -16.26
CA PHE A 204 -10.25 -19.11 -15.78
C PHE A 204 -8.77 -19.37 -16.01
N PHE A 205 -8.06 -19.80 -14.97
CA PHE A 205 -6.60 -19.93 -14.96
C PHE A 205 -6.22 -21.32 -14.44
N PRO A 206 -6.06 -22.32 -15.32
CA PRO A 206 -5.60 -23.65 -14.96
C PRO A 206 -4.08 -23.72 -14.95
N ALA A 207 -3.54 -24.60 -14.09
CA ALA A 207 -2.13 -24.99 -14.14
C ALA A 207 -1.97 -26.46 -13.70
N VAL A 208 -0.94 -27.09 -14.23
CA VAL A 208 -0.55 -28.47 -13.90
C VAL A 208 0.94 -28.53 -13.61
N GLY A 209 1.35 -29.41 -12.72
CA GLY A 209 2.73 -29.62 -12.37
C GLY A 209 3.01 -31.07 -12.05
N LEU A 210 4.23 -31.53 -12.41
CA LEU A 210 4.75 -32.84 -12.07
C LEU A 210 6.11 -32.68 -11.41
N ALA A 211 6.42 -33.53 -10.44
CA ALA A 211 7.74 -33.58 -9.84
C ALA A 211 8.15 -35.03 -9.53
N TRP A 212 9.45 -35.27 -9.63
CA TRP A 212 10.07 -36.53 -9.34
C TRP A 212 11.31 -36.34 -8.49
N VAL A 213 11.37 -37.01 -7.34
CA VAL A 213 12.53 -37.04 -6.44
C VAL A 213 13.38 -38.23 -6.87
N ALA A 214 14.33 -37.97 -7.74
CA ALA A 214 15.19 -39.01 -8.35
C ALA A 214 16.19 -39.57 -7.33
N SER A 215 16.63 -38.77 -6.36
CA SER A 215 17.54 -39.21 -5.28
C SER A 215 16.99 -40.37 -4.45
N ASP A 216 15.64 -40.49 -4.37
CA ASP A 216 14.99 -41.55 -3.56
C ASP A 216 14.80 -42.83 -4.36
N GLU A 217 15.26 -42.91 -5.61
CA GLU A 217 15.25 -44.12 -6.40
C GLU A 217 16.37 -45.07 -5.98
N LYS A 218 16.06 -46.36 -5.92
CA LYS A 218 17.00 -47.40 -5.42
C LYS A 218 18.35 -47.38 -6.14
N TRP A 219 18.37 -47.05 -7.44
CA TRP A 219 19.59 -47.02 -8.26
C TRP A 219 20.43 -45.76 -8.02
N LEU A 220 19.85 -44.69 -7.45
CA LEU A 220 20.58 -43.47 -7.15
C LEU A 220 20.95 -43.33 -5.65
N GLN A 221 20.28 -44.06 -4.77
CA GLN A 221 20.56 -44.05 -3.32
C GLN A 221 21.99 -44.48 -2.95
N SER A 222 22.67 -45.23 -3.84
CA SER A 222 24.06 -45.65 -3.67
C SER A 222 25.10 -44.64 -4.15
N ALA A 223 24.68 -43.52 -4.73
CA ALA A 223 25.56 -42.47 -5.21
C ALA A 223 25.90 -41.49 -4.10
N GLU A 224 27.05 -41.68 -3.43
CA GLU A 224 27.51 -40.85 -2.28
C GLU A 224 27.63 -39.35 -2.58
N ALA A 225 27.69 -38.96 -3.87
CA ALA A 225 27.84 -37.59 -4.32
C ALA A 225 26.52 -36.83 -4.46
N ILE A 226 25.36 -37.49 -4.27
CA ILE A 226 24.04 -36.91 -4.55
C ILE A 226 23.14 -37.11 -3.31
N ASP A 227 23.03 -36.08 -2.44
CA ASP A 227 22.15 -36.12 -1.30
C ASP A 227 20.68 -35.90 -1.67
N PHE A 228 20.42 -35.01 -2.64
CA PHE A 228 19.06 -34.69 -3.08
C PHE A 228 19.01 -34.26 -4.54
N LEU A 229 18.17 -34.94 -5.33
CA LEU A 229 17.93 -34.62 -6.74
C LEU A 229 16.43 -34.68 -7.03
N LYS A 230 15.85 -33.54 -7.42
CA LYS A 230 14.43 -33.42 -7.77
C LYS A 230 14.23 -32.68 -9.08
N PHE A 231 13.50 -33.30 -10.00
CA PHE A 231 13.05 -32.67 -11.24
C PHE A 231 11.63 -32.15 -11.09
N ARG A 232 11.34 -30.99 -11.69
CA ARG A 232 9.99 -30.42 -11.76
C ARG A 232 9.72 -29.85 -13.14
N VAL A 233 8.48 -30.03 -13.60
CA VAL A 233 7.93 -29.40 -14.78
C VAL A 233 6.54 -28.87 -14.44
N SER A 234 6.20 -27.68 -14.92
CA SER A 234 4.86 -27.11 -14.74
C SER A 234 4.48 -26.27 -15.96
N TYR A 235 3.20 -26.23 -16.22
CA TYR A 235 2.58 -25.37 -17.21
C TYR A 235 1.31 -24.76 -16.65
N GLY A 236 1.06 -23.48 -16.94
CA GLY A 236 -0.14 -22.80 -16.45
C GLY A 236 -0.44 -21.52 -17.23
N VAL A 237 -1.67 -21.08 -17.09
CA VAL A 237 -2.18 -19.82 -17.64
C VAL A 237 -2.39 -18.85 -16.50
N ASN A 238 -1.85 -17.63 -16.64
CA ASN A 238 -2.00 -16.54 -15.67
C ASN A 238 -2.75 -15.37 -16.31
N GLY A 239 -3.48 -14.63 -15.47
CA GLY A 239 -4.10 -13.37 -15.83
C GLY A 239 -3.47 -12.21 -15.06
N ASN A 240 -3.52 -11.03 -15.65
CA ASN A 240 -3.13 -9.79 -15.00
C ASN A 240 -4.23 -8.76 -15.20
N ASP A 241 -4.70 -8.14 -14.13
CA ASP A 241 -5.70 -7.07 -14.15
C ASP A 241 -5.12 -5.67 -13.93
N GLN A 242 -3.80 -5.58 -13.75
CA GLN A 242 -3.05 -4.34 -13.61
C GLN A 242 -2.59 -3.83 -14.98
N THR A 243 -3.41 -3.04 -15.63
CA THR A 243 -3.17 -2.50 -16.97
C THR A 243 -2.54 -1.11 -16.91
N GLY A 244 -1.25 -1.01 -16.57
CA GLY A 244 -0.49 0.24 -16.66
C GLY A 244 -0.85 1.34 -15.67
N GLY A 245 -1.31 1.00 -14.46
CA GLY A 245 -1.56 1.95 -13.36
C GLY A 245 -2.89 2.69 -13.44
N ARG A 246 -3.66 2.55 -14.51
CA ARG A 246 -5.00 3.15 -14.66
C ARG A 246 -6.07 2.19 -14.16
N ARG A 247 -6.86 2.60 -13.18
CA ARG A 247 -8.03 1.85 -12.71
C ARG A 247 -9.19 2.04 -13.69
N PHE A 248 -9.98 0.99 -13.90
CA PHE A 248 -11.18 1.01 -14.76
C PHE A 248 -10.91 1.54 -16.18
N PRO A 249 -9.96 0.98 -16.95
CA PRO A 249 -9.56 1.52 -18.26
C PRO A 249 -10.68 1.54 -19.29
N TYR A 250 -11.80 0.85 -19.03
CA TYR A 250 -12.99 0.85 -19.87
C TYR A 250 -13.90 2.07 -19.68
N ARG A 251 -13.65 2.91 -18.67
CA ARG A 251 -14.40 4.13 -18.41
C ARG A 251 -13.82 5.26 -19.25
N GLN A 252 -14.72 5.98 -19.92
CA GLN A 252 -14.36 7.23 -20.57
C GLN A 252 -14.37 8.33 -19.51
N GLU A 253 -13.26 9.04 -19.37
CA GLU A 253 -13.15 10.22 -18.54
C GLU A 253 -13.10 11.43 -19.45
N PHE A 254 -14.00 12.36 -19.23
CA PHE A 254 -14.02 13.66 -19.92
C PHE A 254 -13.43 14.68 -18.95
N THR A 255 -12.29 15.28 -19.31
CA THR A 255 -11.77 16.47 -18.65
C THR A 255 -12.39 17.68 -19.30
N SER A 256 -13.19 18.45 -18.55
CA SER A 256 -13.57 19.80 -18.96
C SER A 256 -12.34 20.69 -18.88
N SER A 257 -11.92 21.24 -20.01
CA SER A 257 -10.92 22.30 -20.11
C SER A 257 -11.52 23.63 -19.69
#